data_e0723c4ce34ab31133387432b3a0b599
#
_entry.id   e0723c4ce34ab31133387432b3a0b599
#
_cell.length_a   1.000
_cell.length_b   1.000
_cell.length_c   1.000
_cell.angle_alpha   90.00
_cell.angle_beta   90.00
_cell.angle_gamma   90.00
#
_symmetry.space_group_name_H-M   'P 1'
#
loop_
_entity.id
_entity.type
_entity.pdbx_description
1 polymer ?
#
loop_
_entity_poly.entity_id
_entity_poly.type
_entity_poly.pdbx_seq_one_letter_code
_entity_poly.pdbx_strand_id
1 'polypeptide(L)'
;YIEILSPCPPGWRFPMEKTLEVGRLAVETGAWALYEYEDEKLKFNLKSKAILEGKTSPRPIEEYLSIQGRFSHLFKPARNDAAIADIQRTIDSNWERFRKQVECGLA
;
A
#
# COMPACT_ATOMS: atom_id res chain seq x y z
N TYR A 1 -5.07 13.25 -15.75
CA TYR A 1 -3.93 12.99 -14.87
C TYR A 1 -3.94 11.52 -14.44
N ILE A 2 -2.83 10.83 -14.71
CA ILE A 2 -2.67 9.41 -14.37
C ILE A 2 -1.37 9.23 -13.61
N GLU A 3 -1.43 8.54 -12.49
CA GLU A 3 -0.27 8.22 -11.69
C GLU A 3 -0.06 6.71 -11.69
N ILE A 4 1.14 6.27 -12.09
CA ILE A 4 1.46 4.86 -12.24
C ILE A 4 2.58 4.48 -11.28
N LEU A 5 2.32 3.45 -10.45
CA LEU A 5 3.36 2.90 -9.59
C LEU A 5 4.25 1.96 -10.41
N SER A 6 5.54 2.25 -10.45
CA SER A 6 6.52 1.43 -11.17
C SER A 6 7.61 0.96 -10.22
N PRO A 7 7.55 -0.32 -9.77
CA PRO A 7 8.63 -0.86 -8.96
C PRO A 7 9.97 -0.77 -9.70
N CYS A 8 10.99 -0.33 -8.99
CA CYS A 8 12.32 -0.10 -9.57
C CYS A 8 13.36 -1.00 -8.91
N PRO A 9 13.73 -2.14 -9.54
CA PRO A 9 14.66 -3.09 -8.92
C PRO A 9 15.96 -2.49 -8.39
N PRO A 10 16.72 -1.70 -9.17
CA PRO A 10 17.97 -1.13 -8.63
C PRO A 10 17.73 -0.06 -7.58
N GLY A 11 16.73 0.80 -7.74
CA GLY A 11 16.47 1.88 -6.79
C GLY A 11 15.88 1.39 -5.48
N TRP A 12 15.00 0.41 -5.53
CA TRP A 12 14.34 -0.15 -4.34
C TRP A 12 15.10 -1.35 -3.78
N ARG A 13 16.12 -1.81 -4.49
CA ARG A 13 17.00 -2.91 -4.11
C ARG A 13 16.25 -4.22 -3.84
N PHE A 14 15.72 -4.78 -4.91
CA PHE A 14 15.16 -6.13 -4.92
C PHE A 14 15.52 -6.82 -6.24
N PRO A 15 15.52 -8.17 -6.29
CA PRO A 15 15.82 -8.90 -7.50
C PRO A 15 14.79 -8.63 -8.60
N MET A 16 15.23 -8.51 -9.86
CA MET A 16 14.33 -8.23 -10.99
C MET A 16 13.13 -9.17 -11.08
N GLU A 17 13.34 -10.45 -10.76
CA GLU A 17 12.27 -11.45 -10.83
C GLU A 17 11.18 -11.22 -9.80
N LYS A 18 11.40 -10.32 -8.83
CA LYS A 18 10.41 -9.98 -7.79
C LYS A 18 9.59 -8.74 -8.15
N THR A 19 9.80 -8.15 -9.33
CA THR A 19 9.14 -6.90 -9.72
C THR A 19 7.61 -6.97 -9.59
N LEU A 20 7.00 -8.02 -10.15
CA LEU A 20 5.55 -8.17 -10.08
C LEU A 20 5.06 -8.41 -8.66
N GLU A 21 5.82 -9.17 -7.88
CA GLU A 21 5.47 -9.44 -6.49
C GLU A 21 5.50 -8.15 -5.65
N VAL A 22 6.51 -7.30 -5.84
CA VAL A 22 6.61 -6.04 -5.13
C VAL A 22 5.42 -5.14 -5.46
N GLY A 23 5.07 -5.03 -6.75
CA GLY A 23 3.91 -4.25 -7.17
C GLY A 23 2.62 -4.77 -6.58
N ARG A 24 2.44 -6.10 -6.58
CA ARG A 24 1.26 -6.73 -6.01
C ARG A 24 1.16 -6.48 -4.50
N LEU A 25 2.28 -6.61 -3.78
CA LEU A 25 2.30 -6.36 -2.34
C LEU A 25 1.98 -4.91 -1.99
N ALA A 26 2.41 -3.96 -2.84
CA ALA A 26 2.06 -2.56 -2.61
C ALA A 26 0.54 -2.37 -2.54
N VAL A 27 -0.19 -3.05 -3.42
CA VAL A 27 -1.66 -2.96 -3.46
C VAL A 27 -2.29 -3.83 -2.37
N GLU A 28 -1.82 -5.06 -2.19
CA GLU A 28 -2.39 -5.99 -1.22
C GLU A 28 -2.19 -5.58 0.23
N THR A 29 -1.13 -4.82 0.52
CA THR A 29 -0.91 -4.28 1.87
C THR A 29 -1.65 -2.97 2.10
N GLY A 30 -2.20 -2.37 1.05
CA GLY A 30 -2.84 -1.07 1.14
C GLY A 30 -1.90 0.11 1.06
N ALA A 31 -0.61 -0.13 0.83
CA ALA A 31 0.38 0.95 0.69
C ALA A 31 0.11 1.80 -0.54
N TRP A 32 -0.42 1.20 -1.58
CA TRP A 32 -0.81 1.90 -2.80
C TRP A 32 -2.27 1.61 -3.08
N ALA A 33 -3.09 2.66 -3.19
CA ALA A 33 -4.52 2.51 -3.46
C ALA A 33 -4.81 2.70 -4.94
N LEU A 34 -5.64 1.79 -5.49
CA LEU A 34 -6.10 1.87 -6.88
C LEU A 34 -7.44 2.61 -6.88
N TYR A 35 -7.47 3.83 -7.37
CA TYR A 35 -8.69 4.62 -7.39
C TYR A 35 -8.75 5.54 -8.59
N GLU A 36 -9.96 6.01 -8.88
CA GLU A 36 -10.24 7.01 -9.89
C GLU A 36 -11.01 8.15 -9.26
N TYR A 37 -10.70 9.37 -9.67
CA TYR A 37 -11.43 10.56 -9.26
C TYR A 37 -12.00 11.19 -10.52
N GLU A 38 -13.31 11.11 -10.68
CA GLU A 38 -14.00 11.59 -11.88
C GLU A 38 -15.34 12.19 -11.49
N ASP A 39 -15.66 13.35 -12.07
CA ASP A 39 -16.92 14.05 -11.79
C ASP A 39 -17.14 14.27 -10.29
N GLU A 40 -16.07 14.67 -9.60
CA GLU A 40 -16.09 14.94 -8.16
C GLU A 40 -16.42 13.73 -7.31
N LYS A 41 -16.25 12.52 -7.86
CA LYS A 41 -16.49 11.27 -7.14
C LYS A 41 -15.23 10.43 -7.08
N LEU A 42 -14.98 9.92 -5.89
CA LEU A 42 -13.85 9.02 -5.62
C LEU A 42 -14.34 7.57 -5.71
N LYS A 43 -13.72 6.78 -6.57
CA LYS A 43 -14.10 5.39 -6.79
C LYS A 43 -12.87 4.50 -6.67
N PHE A 44 -12.95 3.50 -5.81
CA PHE A 44 -11.87 2.53 -5.65
C PHE A 44 -12.08 1.32 -6.55
N ASN A 45 -11.00 0.72 -7.04
CA ASN A 45 -11.05 -0.34 -8.03
C ASN A 45 -10.35 -1.62 -7.58
N LEU A 46 -10.74 -2.75 -8.15
CA LEU A 46 -10.06 -4.04 -7.99
C LEU A 46 -9.81 -4.40 -6.51
N LYS A 47 -8.58 -4.76 -6.16
CA LYS A 47 -8.21 -5.18 -4.81
C LYS A 47 -8.46 -4.06 -3.80
N SER A 48 -8.23 -2.81 -4.19
CA SER A 48 -8.46 -1.67 -3.29
C SER A 48 -9.93 -1.50 -2.96
N LYS A 49 -10.82 -1.78 -3.91
CA LYS A 49 -12.26 -1.76 -3.65
C LYS A 49 -12.63 -2.84 -2.62
N ALA A 50 -12.05 -4.03 -2.75
CA ALA A 50 -12.30 -5.12 -1.80
C ALA A 50 -11.82 -4.78 -0.40
N ILE A 51 -10.67 -4.12 -0.29
CA ILE A 51 -10.13 -3.66 1.00
C ILE A 51 -11.05 -2.59 1.59
N LEU A 52 -11.45 -1.62 0.78
CA LEU A 52 -12.32 -0.53 1.22
C LEU A 52 -13.65 -1.04 1.78
N GLU A 53 -14.23 -2.02 1.12
CA GLU A 53 -15.52 -2.60 1.50
C GLU A 53 -15.42 -3.64 2.62
N GLY A 54 -14.21 -3.96 3.06
CA GLY A 54 -14.00 -4.93 4.13
C GLY A 54 -14.13 -6.38 3.69
N LYS A 55 -14.22 -6.65 2.38
CA LYS A 55 -14.33 -8.01 1.85
C LYS A 55 -13.01 -8.78 1.93
N THR A 56 -11.90 -8.04 1.89
CA THR A 56 -10.56 -8.61 1.97
C THR A 56 -9.77 -7.81 3.00
N SER A 57 -9.10 -8.50 3.92
CA SER A 57 -8.18 -7.84 4.86
C SER A 57 -6.87 -7.54 4.13
N PRO A 58 -6.31 -6.33 4.30
CA PRO A 58 -5.01 -6.03 3.73
C PRO A 58 -3.92 -6.90 4.38
N ARG A 59 -2.91 -7.26 3.60
CA ARG A 59 -1.78 -7.99 4.13
C ARG A 59 -0.94 -7.07 5.01
N PRO A 60 -0.19 -7.63 6.00
CA PRO A 60 0.65 -6.79 6.85
C PRO A 60 1.67 -6.02 6.03
N ILE A 61 1.90 -4.75 6.36
CA ILE A 61 2.82 -3.88 5.62
C ILE A 61 4.24 -4.45 5.61
N GLU A 62 4.59 -5.22 6.62
CA GLU A 62 5.88 -5.85 6.74
C GLU A 62 6.24 -6.68 5.50
N GLU A 63 5.27 -7.34 4.88
CA GLU A 63 5.51 -8.17 3.71
C GLU A 63 5.98 -7.33 2.52
N TYR A 64 5.47 -6.11 2.39
CA TYR A 64 5.91 -5.17 1.37
C TYR A 64 7.28 -4.59 1.69
N LEU A 65 7.51 -4.24 2.94
CA LEU A 65 8.76 -3.62 3.36
C LEU A 65 9.94 -4.59 3.33
N SER A 66 9.74 -5.82 3.79
CA SER A 66 10.83 -6.79 3.96
C SER A 66 11.45 -7.26 2.66
N ILE A 67 10.69 -7.21 1.56
CA ILE A 67 11.17 -7.68 0.26
C ILE A 67 12.11 -6.67 -0.42
N GLN A 68 12.19 -5.45 0.09
CA GLN A 68 12.95 -4.37 -0.53
C GLN A 68 14.17 -3.98 0.31
N GLY A 69 15.35 -3.99 -0.33
CA GLY A 69 16.59 -3.62 0.35
C GLY A 69 16.60 -2.19 0.89
N ARG A 70 15.84 -1.27 0.26
CA ARG A 70 15.76 0.12 0.72
C ARG A 70 15.18 0.26 2.13
N PHE A 71 14.47 -0.77 2.61
CA PHE A 71 13.91 -0.82 3.97
C PHE A 71 14.65 -1.78 4.87
N SER A 72 15.81 -2.29 4.44
CA SER A 72 16.56 -3.30 5.21
C SER A 72 16.94 -2.82 6.62
N HIS A 73 17.12 -1.52 6.82
CA HIS A 73 17.47 -0.97 8.13
C HIS A 73 16.36 -1.16 9.18
N LEU A 74 15.14 -1.48 8.75
CA LEU A 74 14.04 -1.77 9.66
C LEU A 74 14.11 -3.20 10.22
N PHE A 75 14.90 -4.06 9.59
CA PHE A 75 14.96 -5.49 9.92
C PHE A 75 16.34 -5.94 10.41
N LYS A 76 17.40 -5.21 10.07
CA LYS A 76 18.79 -5.59 10.39
C LYS A 76 19.55 -4.41 11.00
N PRO A 77 20.44 -4.64 11.99
CA PRO A 77 20.77 -5.93 12.62
C PRO A 77 19.69 -6.45 13.54
N ALA A 78 18.71 -5.61 13.91
CA ALA A 78 17.57 -6.01 14.73
C ALA A 78 16.30 -5.42 14.14
N ARG A 79 15.19 -6.11 14.33
CA ARG A 79 13.88 -5.67 13.83
C ARG A 79 13.43 -4.42 14.60
N ASN A 80 13.07 -3.36 13.89
CA ASN A 80 12.53 -2.14 14.49
C ASN A 80 11.00 -2.21 14.52
N ASP A 81 10.47 -2.91 15.51
CA ASP A 81 9.02 -3.12 15.64
C ASP A 81 8.25 -1.81 15.75
N ALA A 82 8.79 -0.82 16.46
CA ALA A 82 8.12 0.47 16.64
C ALA A 82 7.93 1.20 15.30
N ALA A 83 8.96 1.23 14.47
CA ALA A 83 8.88 1.90 13.18
C ALA A 83 7.91 1.17 12.23
N ILE A 84 7.97 -0.15 12.21
CA ILE A 84 7.08 -0.97 11.37
C ILE A 84 5.63 -0.76 11.81
N ALA A 85 5.38 -0.74 13.11
CA ALA A 85 4.04 -0.50 13.65
C ALA A 85 3.53 0.89 13.31
N ASP A 86 4.40 1.90 13.31
CA ASP A 86 4.02 3.27 12.92
C ASP A 86 3.61 3.34 11.45
N ILE A 87 4.34 2.66 10.59
CA ILE A 87 4.01 2.60 9.16
C ILE A 87 2.66 1.91 8.97
N GLN A 88 2.44 0.81 9.68
CA GLN A 88 1.17 0.08 9.62
C GLN A 88 0.00 0.98 10.06
N ARG A 89 0.17 1.70 11.16
CA ARG A 89 -0.87 2.61 11.67
C ARG A 89 -1.19 3.72 10.67
N THR A 90 -0.16 4.23 9.98
CA THR A 90 -0.37 5.27 8.97
C THR A 90 -1.22 4.74 7.81
N ILE A 91 -0.93 3.52 7.36
CA ILE A 91 -1.71 2.90 6.29
C ILE A 91 -3.15 2.64 6.74
N ASP A 92 -3.32 2.10 7.93
CA ASP A 92 -4.66 1.82 8.47
C ASP A 92 -5.47 3.11 8.60
N SER A 93 -4.84 4.18 9.07
CA SER A 93 -5.46 5.50 9.21
C SER A 93 -5.86 6.07 7.84
N ASN A 94 -5.01 5.89 6.82
CA ASN A 94 -5.33 6.34 5.46
C ASN A 94 -6.58 5.64 4.93
N TRP A 95 -6.72 4.34 5.18
CA TRP A 95 -7.89 3.60 4.70
C TRP A 95 -9.17 3.97 5.45
N GLU A 96 -9.08 4.29 6.73
CA GLU A 96 -10.22 4.83 7.47
C GLU A 96 -10.68 6.15 6.87
N ARG A 97 -9.72 7.02 6.52
CA ARG A 97 -10.02 8.30 5.88
C ARG A 97 -10.66 8.09 4.51
N PHE A 98 -10.17 7.12 3.72
CA PHE A 98 -10.76 6.79 2.43
C PHE A 98 -12.22 6.34 2.57
N ARG A 99 -12.50 5.49 3.56
CA ARG A 99 -13.86 5.03 3.82
C ARG A 99 -14.79 6.18 4.15
N LYS A 100 -14.33 7.11 4.97
CA LYS A 100 -15.11 8.30 5.32
C LYS A 100 -15.37 9.18 4.11
N GLN A 101 -14.36 9.38 3.26
CA GLN A 101 -14.49 10.18 2.06
C GLN A 101 -15.54 9.61 1.10
N VAL A 102 -15.51 8.30 0.89
CA VAL A 102 -16.47 7.62 0.02
C VAL A 102 -17.87 7.65 0.63
N GLU A 103 -17.97 7.39 1.94
CA GLU A 103 -19.24 7.35 2.67
C GLU A 103 -19.94 8.72 2.67
N CYS A 104 -19.17 9.80 2.83
CA CYS A 104 -19.72 11.15 2.86
C CYS A 104 -20.01 11.72 1.47
N GLY A 105 -19.69 10.99 0.42
CA GLY A 105 -19.82 11.49 -0.95
C GLY A 105 -18.85 12.59 -1.29
N LEU A 106 -17.82 12.78 -0.46
CA LEU A 106 -16.75 13.72 -0.71
C LEU A 106 -15.71 13.03 -1.56
N ALA A 107 -15.41 13.63 -2.62
CA ALA A 107 -14.36 13.08 -3.45
C ALA A 107 -13.02 13.40 -2.84
#